data_0a194f45a7d1cbc1300c67c993719d3c
#
_entry.id   0a194f45a7d1cbc1300c67c993719d3c
#
_cell.length_a   1.000
_cell.length_b   1.000
_cell.length_c   1.000
_cell.angle_alpha   90.00
_cell.angle_beta   90.00
_cell.angle_gamma   90.00
#
_symmetry.space_group_name_H-M   'P 1'
#
loop_
_entity.id
_entity.type
_entity.pdbx_description
1 polymer ?
#
loop_
_entity_poly.entity_id
_entity_poly.type
_entity_poly.pdbx_seq_one_letter_code
_entity_poly.pdbx_strand_id
1 'polypeptide(L)'
;MLTRSGYIVNNPPPEIKKELTVRAVVNDDFGFPPPPFKVFRPTKNGICVPRYYGTSKLGEPAEDKRPVPTRINTRFHGTLRDATHQNAALAAAIDAGHGVLSLPCGFGKTTVSLAIACKLGYRTMIIVHKEFLANQWEERIKQFCPGATIGRVQQNKKEVDNDFVIAMLQSLSLKEYSFGDFDSVGTVIVDEAHHICAKVFSQSLFKMCPKHIFGLSATPNRKDGLTKVLHWFMGPTFFAVERENQQDVEVFPIEFECPRFRDPPPCTRFGKLSLSTMITELTENRDRNKMLVDLIKRITRGTRQLLVLSDRRQHCMMLQQCFPKTSGLYMGGMKEADLTESSKKKIIFATFSQAHEGLDIPTLDTVILATPKSDIVQSIGRIMRETKGKKNNPNIYDIFDQWSVCHAMYNKRLRVYKHGGFKMPKMKEEEPDDFARGQCLIKL
;
A
#
# COMPACT_ATOMS: atom_id res chain seq x y z
N MET A 1 -32.46 9.99 -4.86
CA MET A 1 -31.92 11.16 -5.55
C MET A 1 -30.40 11.18 -5.39
N LEU A 2 -29.65 11.35 -6.47
CA LEU A 2 -28.21 11.47 -6.44
C LEU A 2 -27.77 12.93 -6.41
N THR A 3 -26.84 13.28 -5.55
CA THR A 3 -26.35 14.66 -5.36
C THR A 3 -24.85 14.71 -5.39
N ARG A 4 -24.25 15.91 -5.29
CA ARG A 4 -22.79 16.09 -5.18
C ARG A 4 -22.12 15.36 -4.00
N SER A 5 -22.89 15.01 -2.97
CA SER A 5 -22.35 14.34 -1.77
C SER A 5 -22.61 12.84 -1.72
N GLY A 6 -23.44 12.32 -2.62
CA GLY A 6 -23.81 10.91 -2.65
C GLY A 6 -25.31 10.69 -2.86
N TYR A 7 -25.78 9.51 -2.50
CA TYR A 7 -27.15 9.09 -2.68
C TYR A 7 -28.00 9.48 -1.45
N ILE A 8 -29.03 10.28 -1.64
CA ILE A 8 -29.94 10.75 -0.58
C ILE A 8 -31.07 9.72 -0.39
N VAL A 9 -31.25 9.29 0.83
CA VAL A 9 -32.34 8.39 1.25
C VAL A 9 -33.20 9.13 2.28
N ASN A 10 -34.42 9.47 1.88
CA ASN A 10 -35.39 10.05 2.80
C ASN A 10 -36.03 8.95 3.65
N ASN A 11 -36.27 9.23 4.94
CA ASN A 11 -36.86 8.30 5.91
C ASN A 11 -36.26 6.88 5.85
N PRO A 12 -34.93 6.74 5.99
CA PRO A 12 -34.25 5.45 5.85
C PRO A 12 -34.71 4.48 6.91
N PRO A 13 -34.99 3.19 6.57
CA PRO A 13 -35.22 2.13 7.53
C PRO A 13 -34.04 2.01 8.51
N PRO A 14 -34.25 1.63 9.77
CA PRO A 14 -33.20 1.48 10.79
C PRO A 14 -32.05 0.55 10.35
N GLU A 15 -32.37 -0.48 9.56
CA GLU A 15 -31.43 -1.48 9.04
C GLU A 15 -30.33 -0.84 8.20
N ILE A 16 -30.66 0.15 7.38
CA ILE A 16 -29.68 0.88 6.56
C ILE A 16 -28.65 1.58 7.44
N LYS A 17 -29.10 2.25 8.51
CA LYS A 17 -28.17 2.92 9.44
C LYS A 17 -27.32 1.92 10.20
N LYS A 18 -27.88 0.75 10.56
CA LYS A 18 -27.17 -0.34 11.23
C LYS A 18 -26.10 -0.94 10.30
N GLU A 19 -26.43 -1.24 9.04
CA GLU A 19 -25.49 -1.78 8.05
C GLU A 19 -24.34 -0.81 7.77
N LEU A 20 -24.63 0.49 7.65
CA LEU A 20 -23.66 1.56 7.42
C LEU A 20 -22.90 2.00 8.68
N THR A 21 -23.14 1.35 9.82
CA THR A 21 -22.34 1.51 11.03
C THR A 21 -21.39 0.33 11.14
N VAL A 22 -20.13 0.54 10.76
CA VAL A 22 -19.14 -0.52 10.62
C VAL A 22 -18.10 -0.47 11.74
N ARG A 23 -17.52 -1.64 12.03
CA ARG A 23 -16.38 -1.80 12.94
C ARG A 23 -15.34 -2.66 12.27
N ALA A 24 -14.05 -2.28 12.41
CA ALA A 24 -12.97 -3.14 11.99
C ALA A 24 -12.88 -4.37 12.88
N VAL A 25 -12.71 -5.54 12.27
CA VAL A 25 -12.41 -6.78 12.98
C VAL A 25 -10.92 -6.77 13.32
N VAL A 26 -10.58 -6.90 14.58
CA VAL A 26 -9.20 -6.98 15.08
C VAL A 26 -9.04 -8.36 15.70
N ASN A 27 -7.84 -8.94 15.59
CA ASN A 27 -7.53 -10.15 16.35
C ASN A 27 -7.50 -9.82 17.85
N ASP A 28 -8.35 -10.47 18.64
CA ASP A 28 -8.52 -10.21 20.07
C ASP A 28 -7.23 -10.41 20.89
N ASP A 29 -6.26 -11.17 20.35
CA ASP A 29 -4.97 -11.40 20.98
C ASP A 29 -4.10 -10.12 21.10
N PHE A 30 -4.30 -9.14 20.20
CA PHE A 30 -3.42 -7.96 20.07
C PHE A 30 -4.06 -6.62 20.43
N GLY A 31 -5.28 -6.57 20.93
CA GLY A 31 -5.89 -5.30 21.31
C GLY A 31 -7.42 -5.31 21.41
N PHE A 32 -7.97 -4.15 21.75
CA PHE A 32 -9.40 -3.94 21.72
C PHE A 32 -9.83 -3.48 20.32
N PRO A 33 -10.98 -3.98 19.82
CA PRO A 33 -11.48 -3.52 18.53
C PRO A 33 -11.80 -2.01 18.62
N PRO A 34 -11.45 -1.24 17.56
CA PRO A 34 -11.77 0.18 17.54
C PRO A 34 -13.28 0.41 17.61
N PRO A 35 -13.74 1.58 18.08
CA PRO A 35 -15.16 1.88 18.13
C PRO A 35 -15.76 1.87 16.72
N PRO A 36 -17.05 1.50 16.61
CA PRO A 36 -17.75 1.53 15.32
C PRO A 36 -17.83 2.97 14.79
N PHE A 37 -17.93 3.10 13.47
CA PHE A 37 -18.09 4.40 12.83
C PHE A 37 -19.16 4.36 11.73
N LYS A 38 -19.77 5.54 11.49
CA LYS A 38 -20.86 5.70 10.52
C LYS A 38 -20.30 6.03 9.13
N VAL A 39 -20.77 5.33 8.12
CA VAL A 39 -20.49 5.56 6.71
C VAL A 39 -21.72 6.18 6.03
N PHE A 40 -22.29 7.18 6.67
CA PHE A 40 -23.38 8.02 6.18
C PHE A 40 -23.32 9.40 6.84
N ARG A 41 -23.98 10.38 6.23
CA ARG A 41 -24.14 11.72 6.79
C ARG A 41 -25.64 12.02 7.00
N PRO A 42 -26.03 12.66 8.11
CA PRO A 42 -27.41 13.09 8.29
C PRO A 42 -27.75 14.19 7.28
N THR A 43 -29.00 14.21 6.83
CA THR A 43 -29.60 15.30 6.04
C THR A 43 -30.87 15.76 6.72
N LYS A 44 -31.50 16.85 6.22
CA LYS A 44 -32.71 17.41 6.81
C LYS A 44 -33.81 16.35 6.98
N ASN A 45 -34.02 15.49 5.98
CA ASN A 45 -35.15 14.55 5.94
C ASN A 45 -34.68 13.07 5.88
N GLY A 46 -33.41 12.79 6.17
CA GLY A 46 -32.92 11.42 6.07
C GLY A 46 -31.40 11.31 6.21
N ILE A 47 -30.77 10.58 5.30
CA ILE A 47 -29.31 10.40 5.27
C ILE A 47 -28.77 10.45 3.85
N CYS A 48 -27.52 10.90 3.74
CA CYS A 48 -26.70 10.76 2.53
C CYS A 48 -25.82 9.53 2.72
N VAL A 49 -25.89 8.57 1.80
CA VAL A 49 -25.10 7.32 1.78
C VAL A 49 -24.14 7.32 0.59
N PRO A 50 -23.09 6.46 0.63
CA PRO A 50 -22.23 6.27 -0.52
C PRO A 50 -23.02 5.90 -1.77
N ARG A 51 -22.61 6.42 -2.93
CA ARG A 51 -23.36 6.29 -4.20
C ARG A 51 -23.70 4.83 -4.50
N TYR A 52 -22.69 3.94 -4.50
CA TYR A 52 -22.89 2.56 -4.95
C TYR A 52 -23.53 1.66 -3.89
N TYR A 53 -23.49 2.07 -2.62
CA TYR A 53 -24.38 1.48 -1.63
C TYR A 53 -25.85 1.79 -1.96
N GLY A 54 -26.15 3.08 -2.24
CA GLY A 54 -27.49 3.52 -2.61
C GLY A 54 -28.02 2.83 -3.86
N THR A 55 -27.25 2.84 -4.94
CA THR A 55 -27.67 2.21 -6.21
C THR A 55 -27.84 0.71 -6.10
N SER A 56 -26.96 0.00 -5.37
CA SER A 56 -27.05 -1.45 -5.24
C SER A 56 -28.20 -1.93 -4.33
N LYS A 57 -28.58 -1.14 -3.31
CA LYS A 57 -29.60 -1.51 -2.32
C LYS A 57 -30.99 -0.96 -2.66
N LEU A 58 -31.05 0.21 -3.27
CA LEU A 58 -32.29 0.97 -3.48
C LEU A 58 -32.60 1.21 -4.97
N GLY A 59 -31.74 0.71 -5.85
CA GLY A 59 -31.87 0.91 -7.29
C GLY A 59 -31.34 2.26 -7.79
N GLU A 60 -31.52 2.50 -9.09
CA GLU A 60 -31.09 3.75 -9.72
C GLU A 60 -31.85 4.96 -9.14
N PRO A 61 -31.16 6.10 -8.96
CA PRO A 61 -31.78 7.28 -8.38
C PRO A 61 -32.82 7.87 -9.36
N ALA A 62 -34.01 8.20 -8.86
CA ALA A 62 -35.07 8.84 -9.68
C ALA A 62 -34.62 10.18 -10.27
N GLU A 63 -33.70 10.87 -9.63
CA GLU A 63 -33.12 12.15 -10.10
C GLU A 63 -31.60 12.16 -9.86
N ASP A 64 -30.86 12.63 -10.86
CA ASP A 64 -29.44 12.93 -10.76
C ASP A 64 -29.24 14.46 -10.75
N LYS A 65 -28.94 15.00 -9.57
CA LYS A 65 -28.65 16.43 -9.32
C LYS A 65 -27.18 16.70 -9.09
N ARG A 66 -26.32 15.82 -9.61
CA ARG A 66 -24.89 16.10 -9.56
C ARG A 66 -24.55 17.28 -10.49
N PRO A 67 -23.54 18.08 -10.11
CA PRO A 67 -23.07 19.15 -10.98
C PRO A 67 -22.50 18.58 -12.28
N VAL A 68 -22.55 19.37 -13.34
CA VAL A 68 -21.94 19.03 -14.62
C VAL A 68 -20.43 19.26 -14.51
N PRO A 69 -19.61 18.22 -14.69
CA PRO A 69 -18.17 18.36 -14.53
C PRO A 69 -17.52 19.06 -15.72
N THR A 70 -16.36 19.67 -15.47
CA THR A 70 -15.57 20.33 -16.51
C THR A 70 -14.89 19.31 -17.43
N ARG A 71 -15.01 19.50 -18.74
CA ARG A 71 -14.28 18.75 -19.76
C ARG A 71 -12.86 19.28 -19.89
N ILE A 72 -11.92 18.38 -20.19
CA ILE A 72 -10.54 18.71 -20.52
C ILE A 72 -10.15 18.06 -21.85
N ASN A 73 -9.21 18.66 -22.56
CA ASN A 73 -8.71 18.15 -23.84
C ASN A 73 -7.26 17.62 -23.73
N THR A 74 -6.91 17.10 -22.58
CA THR A 74 -5.59 16.54 -22.33
C THR A 74 -5.44 15.18 -22.99
N ARG A 75 -4.32 14.95 -23.69
CA ARG A 75 -3.99 13.69 -24.37
C ARG A 75 -2.96 12.91 -23.61
N PHE A 76 -3.10 11.59 -23.64
CA PHE A 76 -2.11 10.67 -23.10
C PHE A 76 -1.03 10.36 -24.16
N HIS A 77 0.25 10.62 -23.83
CA HIS A 77 1.42 10.42 -24.69
C HIS A 77 2.29 9.26 -24.17
N GLY A 78 1.69 8.12 -23.94
CA GLY A 78 2.39 6.93 -23.49
C GLY A 78 1.97 5.71 -24.31
N THR A 79 2.73 4.62 -24.16
CA THR A 79 2.38 3.31 -24.74
C THR A 79 1.95 2.38 -23.61
N LEU A 80 0.78 1.81 -23.73
CA LEU A 80 0.30 0.75 -22.85
C LEU A 80 0.81 -0.61 -23.36
N ARG A 81 1.19 -1.49 -22.43
CA ARG A 81 1.78 -2.79 -22.72
C ARG A 81 0.70 -3.88 -22.78
N ASP A 82 0.53 -4.52 -23.92
CA ASP A 82 -0.43 -5.62 -24.09
C ASP A 82 -0.02 -6.86 -23.29
N ALA A 83 1.26 -7.19 -23.29
CA ALA A 83 1.80 -8.33 -22.54
C ALA A 83 1.51 -8.27 -21.02
N THR A 84 1.18 -7.09 -20.48
CA THR A 84 0.79 -6.91 -19.08
C THR A 84 -0.68 -6.54 -18.90
N HIS A 85 -1.52 -6.76 -19.88
CA HIS A 85 -2.96 -6.48 -19.85
C HIS A 85 -3.34 -5.00 -19.57
N GLN A 86 -2.46 -4.04 -19.85
CA GLN A 86 -2.74 -2.61 -19.59
C GLN A 86 -3.85 -2.08 -20.50
N ASN A 87 -3.90 -2.48 -21.78
CA ASN A 87 -4.97 -2.12 -22.70
C ASN A 87 -6.31 -2.74 -22.28
N ALA A 88 -6.31 -3.99 -21.81
CA ALA A 88 -7.51 -4.63 -21.27
C ALA A 88 -8.03 -3.90 -20.02
N ALA A 89 -7.14 -3.48 -19.12
CA ALA A 89 -7.51 -2.69 -17.95
C ALA A 89 -8.13 -1.33 -18.31
N LEU A 90 -7.56 -0.64 -19.33
CA LEU A 90 -8.12 0.60 -19.86
C LEU A 90 -9.53 0.36 -20.44
N ALA A 91 -9.69 -0.63 -21.31
CA ALA A 91 -10.99 -0.94 -21.93
C ALA A 91 -12.05 -1.26 -20.86
N ALA A 92 -11.74 -2.14 -19.92
CA ALA A 92 -12.63 -2.49 -18.82
C ALA A 92 -13.01 -1.27 -17.95
N ALA A 93 -12.07 -0.34 -17.70
CA ALA A 93 -12.36 0.87 -16.93
C ALA A 93 -13.29 1.84 -17.67
N ILE A 94 -13.17 1.98 -18.98
CA ILE A 94 -14.05 2.81 -19.78
C ILE A 94 -15.46 2.22 -19.83
N ASP A 95 -15.57 0.91 -19.97
CA ASP A 95 -16.85 0.21 -19.99
C ASP A 95 -17.55 0.28 -18.63
N ALA A 96 -16.85 -0.04 -17.54
CA ALA A 96 -17.39 0.00 -16.18
C ALA A 96 -17.72 1.43 -15.71
N GLY A 97 -16.91 2.42 -16.10
CA GLY A 97 -17.04 3.82 -15.69
C GLY A 97 -16.74 4.08 -14.20
N HIS A 98 -16.63 3.05 -13.37
CA HIS A 98 -16.36 3.14 -11.94
C HIS A 98 -15.93 1.78 -11.35
N GLY A 99 -15.38 1.79 -10.15
CA GLY A 99 -15.06 0.56 -9.42
C GLY A 99 -13.60 0.48 -9.00
N VAL A 100 -13.17 -0.71 -8.66
CA VAL A 100 -11.81 -0.99 -8.18
C VAL A 100 -11.02 -1.76 -9.22
N LEU A 101 -9.79 -1.29 -9.49
CA LEU A 101 -8.79 -2.02 -10.25
C LEU A 101 -7.82 -2.68 -9.25
N SER A 102 -7.84 -4.01 -9.21
CA SER A 102 -6.91 -4.82 -8.44
C SER A 102 -5.69 -5.15 -9.28
N LEU A 103 -4.65 -4.35 -9.14
CA LEU A 103 -3.47 -4.42 -9.99
C LEU A 103 -2.21 -4.63 -9.15
N PRO A 104 -1.35 -5.61 -9.47
CA PRO A 104 -0.15 -5.89 -8.68
C PRO A 104 0.86 -4.74 -8.72
N CYS A 105 1.81 -4.75 -7.77
CA CYS A 105 2.93 -3.82 -7.79
C CYS A 105 3.75 -3.99 -9.08
N GLY A 106 4.14 -2.86 -9.71
CA GLY A 106 4.90 -2.89 -10.98
C GLY A 106 4.05 -3.03 -12.24
N PHE A 107 2.73 -3.22 -12.13
CA PHE A 107 1.82 -3.26 -13.29
C PHE A 107 1.84 -1.97 -14.13
N GLY A 108 2.14 -0.83 -13.52
CA GLY A 108 2.02 0.49 -14.15
C GLY A 108 0.67 1.15 -13.88
N LYS A 109 0.13 0.98 -12.66
CA LYS A 109 -1.15 1.55 -12.21
C LYS A 109 -1.30 3.01 -12.61
N THR A 110 -0.28 3.84 -12.34
CA THR A 110 -0.26 5.27 -12.64
C THR A 110 -0.42 5.54 -14.15
N THR A 111 0.29 4.80 -14.99
CA THR A 111 0.24 4.95 -16.46
C THR A 111 -1.14 4.63 -17.01
N VAL A 112 -1.72 3.49 -16.59
CA VAL A 112 -3.08 3.10 -17.01
C VAL A 112 -4.11 4.11 -16.52
N SER A 113 -3.99 4.59 -15.29
CA SER A 113 -4.92 5.56 -14.72
C SER A 113 -4.89 6.90 -15.44
N LEU A 114 -3.73 7.37 -15.88
CA LEU A 114 -3.62 8.59 -16.71
C LEU A 114 -4.25 8.38 -18.09
N ALA A 115 -4.06 7.20 -18.69
CA ALA A 115 -4.72 6.86 -19.94
C ALA A 115 -6.26 6.83 -19.78
N ILE A 116 -6.78 6.26 -18.68
CA ILE A 116 -8.22 6.29 -18.35
C ILE A 116 -8.72 7.73 -18.22
N ALA A 117 -8.03 8.56 -17.43
CA ALA A 117 -8.41 9.95 -17.20
C ALA A 117 -8.49 10.76 -18.51
N CYS A 118 -7.48 10.66 -19.36
CA CYS A 118 -7.44 11.33 -20.67
C CYS A 118 -8.54 10.82 -21.60
N LYS A 119 -8.80 9.50 -21.61
CA LYS A 119 -9.85 8.90 -22.45
C LYS A 119 -11.26 9.35 -22.04
N LEU A 120 -11.51 9.50 -20.73
CA LEU A 120 -12.78 10.02 -20.19
C LEU A 120 -12.95 11.53 -20.46
N GLY A 121 -11.85 12.29 -20.50
CA GLY A 121 -11.83 13.71 -20.88
C GLY A 121 -12.53 14.62 -19.88
N TYR A 122 -12.43 14.36 -18.59
CA TYR A 122 -12.92 15.22 -17.52
C TYR A 122 -11.79 15.66 -16.60
N ARG A 123 -11.95 16.84 -15.97
CA ARG A 123 -11.08 17.25 -14.87
C ARG A 123 -10.97 16.12 -13.87
N THR A 124 -9.73 15.73 -13.57
CA THR A 124 -9.44 14.52 -12.80
C THR A 124 -8.79 14.87 -11.48
N MET A 125 -9.38 14.42 -10.37
CA MET A 125 -8.76 14.47 -9.07
C MET A 125 -8.10 13.13 -8.73
N ILE A 126 -6.83 13.20 -8.32
CA ILE A 126 -6.04 12.04 -7.88
C ILE A 126 -5.85 12.16 -6.39
N ILE A 127 -6.43 11.23 -5.62
CA ILE A 127 -6.35 11.23 -4.16
C ILE A 127 -5.22 10.31 -3.73
N VAL A 128 -4.27 10.87 -2.97
CA VAL A 128 -3.12 10.17 -2.42
C VAL A 128 -3.01 10.42 -0.93
N HIS A 129 -2.38 9.50 -0.19
CA HIS A 129 -2.28 9.61 1.27
C HIS A 129 -0.89 10.04 1.76
N LYS A 130 0.09 10.17 0.86
CA LYS A 130 1.47 10.62 1.18
C LYS A 130 2.01 11.59 0.14
N GLU A 131 2.81 12.54 0.61
CA GLU A 131 3.36 13.63 -0.21
C GLU A 131 4.27 13.13 -1.33
N PHE A 132 5.14 12.13 -1.06
CA PHE A 132 5.99 11.59 -2.11
C PHE A 132 5.18 10.92 -3.24
N LEU A 133 4.00 10.32 -2.95
CA LEU A 133 3.08 9.81 -3.99
C LEU A 133 2.53 10.97 -4.83
N ALA A 134 2.21 12.10 -4.17
CA ALA A 134 1.77 13.29 -4.89
C ALA A 134 2.85 13.78 -5.87
N ASN A 135 4.12 13.80 -5.45
CA ASN A 135 5.23 14.17 -6.32
C ASN A 135 5.43 13.17 -7.47
N GLN A 136 5.36 11.87 -7.21
CA GLN A 136 5.42 10.85 -8.24
C GLN A 136 4.28 10.98 -9.28
N TRP A 137 3.05 11.26 -8.82
CA TRP A 137 1.93 11.49 -9.73
C TRP A 137 2.16 12.74 -10.58
N GLU A 138 2.65 13.83 -9.99
CA GLU A 138 2.97 15.06 -10.72
C GLU A 138 4.03 14.82 -11.82
N GLU A 139 5.12 14.10 -11.50
CA GLU A 139 6.14 13.72 -12.47
C GLU A 139 5.55 12.88 -13.62
N ARG A 140 4.70 11.91 -13.30
CA ARG A 140 4.07 11.05 -14.31
C ARG A 140 3.06 11.80 -15.17
N ILE A 141 2.30 12.76 -14.60
CA ILE A 141 1.43 13.63 -15.39
C ILE A 141 2.27 14.46 -16.38
N LYS A 142 3.35 15.10 -15.92
CA LYS A 142 4.27 15.86 -16.79
C LYS A 142 4.86 15.00 -17.90
N GLN A 143 5.19 13.74 -17.59
CA GLN A 143 5.76 12.79 -18.55
C GLN A 143 4.76 12.33 -19.61
N PHE A 144 3.54 11.93 -19.19
CA PHE A 144 2.57 11.26 -20.06
C PHE A 144 1.45 12.17 -20.57
N CYS A 145 1.29 13.34 -19.97
CA CYS A 145 0.28 14.34 -20.35
C CYS A 145 0.93 15.72 -20.48
N PRO A 146 1.91 15.89 -21.39
CA PRO A 146 2.60 17.17 -21.56
C PRO A 146 1.60 18.27 -21.92
N GLY A 147 1.75 19.43 -21.26
CA GLY A 147 0.84 20.57 -21.43
C GLY A 147 -0.40 20.55 -20.53
N ALA A 148 -0.65 19.46 -19.78
CA ALA A 148 -1.71 19.46 -18.79
C ALA A 148 -1.41 20.38 -17.60
N THR A 149 -2.40 21.11 -17.13
CA THR A 149 -2.30 21.91 -15.91
C THR A 149 -2.47 21.03 -14.69
N ILE A 150 -1.65 21.28 -13.64
CA ILE A 150 -1.63 20.48 -12.44
C ILE A 150 -1.81 21.38 -11.22
N GLY A 151 -2.82 21.09 -10.41
CA GLY A 151 -3.08 21.77 -9.15
C GLY A 151 -2.94 20.83 -7.96
N ARG A 152 -2.87 21.41 -6.76
CA ARG A 152 -2.80 20.64 -5.51
C ARG A 152 -3.87 21.07 -4.51
N VAL A 153 -4.42 20.07 -3.82
CA VAL A 153 -5.26 20.25 -2.61
C VAL A 153 -4.52 19.66 -1.43
N GLN A 154 -3.72 20.50 -0.81
CA GLN A 154 -2.83 20.10 0.29
C GLN A 154 -2.65 21.27 1.29
N GLN A 155 -2.84 21.00 2.58
CA GLN A 155 -2.73 22.05 3.60
C GLN A 155 -3.59 23.27 3.22
N ASN A 156 -3.00 24.44 3.02
CA ASN A 156 -3.71 25.67 2.67
C ASN A 156 -3.88 25.90 1.17
N LYS A 157 -3.32 25.02 0.33
CA LYS A 157 -3.50 25.08 -1.11
C LYS A 157 -4.82 24.41 -1.52
N LYS A 158 -5.59 25.09 -2.38
CA LYS A 158 -6.82 24.61 -2.99
C LYS A 158 -6.84 25.03 -4.46
N GLU A 159 -6.08 24.32 -5.29
CA GLU A 159 -5.91 24.62 -6.72
C GLU A 159 -6.75 23.63 -7.55
N VAL A 160 -8.07 23.79 -7.55
CA VAL A 160 -9.00 22.84 -8.18
C VAL A 160 -9.26 23.12 -9.66
N ASP A 161 -8.90 24.31 -10.17
CA ASP A 161 -9.16 24.72 -11.54
C ASP A 161 -8.04 24.32 -12.53
N ASN A 162 -7.62 23.04 -12.44
CA ASN A 162 -6.57 22.45 -13.27
C ASN A 162 -7.07 21.15 -13.91
N ASP A 163 -6.45 20.69 -14.98
CA ASP A 163 -6.82 19.46 -15.68
C ASP A 163 -6.68 18.25 -14.73
N PHE A 164 -5.56 18.21 -14.00
CA PHE A 164 -5.31 17.26 -12.94
C PHE A 164 -5.15 17.95 -11.60
N VAL A 165 -5.82 17.45 -10.58
CA VAL A 165 -5.77 17.96 -9.21
C VAL A 165 -5.27 16.84 -8.30
N ILE A 166 -4.08 16.99 -7.74
CA ILE A 166 -3.52 16.02 -6.80
C ILE A 166 -3.94 16.43 -5.38
N ALA A 167 -4.77 15.60 -4.74
CA ALA A 167 -5.36 15.90 -3.45
C ALA A 167 -4.82 14.97 -2.36
N MET A 168 -4.39 15.57 -1.24
CA MET A 168 -4.00 14.80 -0.06
C MET A 168 -5.23 14.32 0.70
N LEU A 169 -5.33 13.02 0.92
CA LEU A 169 -6.45 12.38 1.62
C LEU A 169 -6.70 12.98 3.00
N GLN A 170 -5.63 13.33 3.75
CA GLN A 170 -5.72 13.99 5.04
C GLN A 170 -6.34 15.37 4.92
N SER A 171 -5.94 16.16 3.91
CA SER A 171 -6.51 17.49 3.67
C SER A 171 -7.98 17.40 3.32
N LEU A 172 -8.35 16.48 2.41
CA LEU A 172 -9.75 16.26 2.07
C LEU A 172 -10.59 15.80 3.26
N SER A 173 -10.01 15.03 4.19
CA SER A 173 -10.75 14.46 5.31
C SER A 173 -10.95 15.43 6.46
N LEU A 174 -9.90 16.21 6.79
CA LEU A 174 -9.83 17.02 8.02
C LEU A 174 -10.23 18.47 7.83
N LYS A 175 -10.14 19.01 6.61
CA LYS A 175 -10.47 20.40 6.33
C LYS A 175 -11.92 20.58 5.89
N GLU A 176 -12.48 21.73 6.23
CA GLU A 176 -13.74 22.19 5.66
C GLU A 176 -13.50 22.82 4.29
N TYR A 177 -14.44 22.58 3.39
CA TYR A 177 -14.46 23.11 2.04
C TYR A 177 -15.80 23.75 1.76
N SER A 178 -15.81 24.80 0.96
CA SER A 178 -17.03 25.46 0.55
C SER A 178 -17.89 24.54 -0.31
N PHE A 179 -19.18 24.74 -0.24
CA PHE A 179 -20.14 24.01 -1.04
C PHE A 179 -19.86 24.25 -2.53
N GLY A 180 -19.59 23.20 -3.28
CA GLY A 180 -19.31 23.29 -4.71
C GLY A 180 -17.82 23.34 -5.08
N ASP A 181 -16.90 23.43 -4.14
CA ASP A 181 -15.46 23.50 -4.42
C ASP A 181 -14.95 22.39 -5.38
N PHE A 182 -15.60 21.24 -5.40
CA PHE A 182 -15.21 20.10 -6.22
C PHE A 182 -16.20 19.75 -7.34
N ASP A 183 -17.15 20.64 -7.64
CA ASP A 183 -18.18 20.40 -8.65
C ASP A 183 -17.65 20.22 -10.07
N SER A 184 -16.53 20.86 -10.36
CA SER A 184 -15.86 20.76 -11.67
C SER A 184 -15.16 19.41 -11.89
N VAL A 185 -14.95 18.60 -10.84
CA VAL A 185 -14.26 17.30 -10.92
C VAL A 185 -15.20 16.23 -11.45
N GLY A 186 -14.89 15.66 -12.61
CA GLY A 186 -15.69 14.61 -13.24
C GLY A 186 -15.12 13.20 -13.05
N THR A 187 -13.80 13.08 -12.85
CA THR A 187 -13.14 11.80 -12.60
C THR A 187 -12.36 11.87 -11.28
N VAL A 188 -12.49 10.85 -10.45
CA VAL A 188 -11.69 10.68 -9.24
C VAL A 188 -10.93 9.37 -9.33
N ILE A 189 -9.62 9.41 -9.08
CA ILE A 189 -8.75 8.25 -8.97
C ILE A 189 -8.19 8.22 -7.56
N VAL A 190 -8.41 7.13 -6.84
CA VAL A 190 -7.91 6.96 -5.46
C VAL A 190 -6.76 5.96 -5.48
N ASP A 191 -5.56 6.44 -5.25
CA ASP A 191 -4.39 5.57 -5.15
C ASP A 191 -4.33 4.92 -3.77
N GLU A 192 -3.91 3.64 -3.73
CA GLU A 192 -3.96 2.78 -2.54
C GLU A 192 -5.33 2.88 -1.81
N ALA A 193 -6.39 2.64 -2.59
CA ALA A 193 -7.78 2.89 -2.21
C ALA A 193 -8.23 2.20 -0.92
N HIS A 194 -7.52 1.15 -0.48
CA HIS A 194 -7.80 0.48 0.79
C HIS A 194 -7.67 1.41 2.02
N HIS A 195 -6.96 2.54 1.93
CA HIS A 195 -6.89 3.54 2.99
C HIS A 195 -8.21 4.29 3.24
N ILE A 196 -9.10 4.39 2.23
CA ILE A 196 -10.42 5.04 2.35
C ILE A 196 -11.31 4.38 3.40
N CYS A 197 -11.10 3.11 3.68
CA CYS A 197 -11.92 2.35 4.62
C CYS A 197 -11.78 2.77 6.10
N ALA A 198 -10.93 3.74 6.42
CA ALA A 198 -10.79 4.27 7.77
C ALA A 198 -11.89 5.30 8.09
N LYS A 199 -12.26 5.42 9.38
CA LYS A 199 -13.31 6.32 9.88
C LYS A 199 -13.20 7.74 9.34
N VAL A 200 -12.01 8.34 9.44
CA VAL A 200 -11.78 9.74 9.03
C VAL A 200 -11.75 9.84 7.51
N PHE A 201 -11.07 8.91 6.84
CA PHE A 201 -10.84 8.99 5.41
C PHE A 201 -12.08 8.71 4.56
N SER A 202 -12.99 7.84 5.04
CA SER A 202 -14.25 7.59 4.34
C SER A 202 -15.13 8.85 4.22
N GLN A 203 -14.97 9.82 5.14
CA GLN A 203 -15.71 11.07 5.11
C GLN A 203 -15.26 12.03 3.98
N SER A 204 -14.06 11.85 3.44
CA SER A 204 -13.57 12.68 2.32
C SER A 204 -14.43 12.52 1.07
N LEU A 205 -14.91 11.31 0.81
CA LEU A 205 -15.68 10.99 -0.38
C LEU A 205 -17.14 11.50 -0.36
N PHE A 206 -17.64 11.98 0.79
CA PHE A 206 -18.90 12.72 0.84
C PHE A 206 -18.79 14.19 0.44
N LYS A 207 -17.59 14.68 0.16
CA LYS A 207 -17.38 16.07 -0.31
C LYS A 207 -17.58 16.20 -1.82
N MET A 208 -17.63 15.07 -2.54
CA MET A 208 -17.81 15.01 -3.99
C MET A 208 -18.49 13.71 -4.41
N CYS A 209 -19.25 13.75 -5.48
CA CYS A 209 -19.83 12.58 -6.14
C CYS A 209 -19.57 12.65 -7.64
N PRO A 210 -18.35 12.30 -8.09
CA PRO A 210 -17.92 12.48 -9.47
C PRO A 210 -18.73 11.58 -10.42
N LYS A 211 -18.65 11.86 -11.72
CA LYS A 211 -19.21 11.01 -12.77
C LYS A 211 -18.54 9.62 -12.77
N HIS A 212 -17.22 9.62 -12.69
CA HIS A 212 -16.36 8.43 -12.69
C HIS A 212 -15.49 8.39 -11.45
N ILE A 213 -15.39 7.22 -10.82
CA ILE A 213 -14.52 7.00 -9.66
C ILE A 213 -13.83 5.65 -9.75
N PHE A 214 -12.51 5.64 -9.58
CA PHE A 214 -11.70 4.44 -9.66
C PHE A 214 -10.80 4.33 -8.43
N GLY A 215 -10.82 3.16 -7.79
CA GLY A 215 -9.89 2.79 -6.73
C GLY A 215 -8.77 1.92 -7.29
N LEU A 216 -7.53 2.26 -6.99
CA LEU A 216 -6.37 1.45 -7.33
C LEU A 216 -5.87 0.75 -6.07
N SER A 217 -5.70 -0.55 -6.12
CA SER A 217 -5.12 -1.31 -5.01
C SER A 217 -4.41 -2.56 -5.51
N ALA A 218 -3.31 -2.92 -4.88
CA ALA A 218 -2.69 -4.23 -5.07
C ALA A 218 -3.34 -5.30 -4.19
N THR A 219 -4.01 -4.89 -3.12
CA THR A 219 -4.65 -5.74 -2.12
C THR A 219 -6.00 -5.15 -1.72
N PRO A 220 -7.03 -5.24 -2.58
CA PRO A 220 -8.34 -4.63 -2.29
C PRO A 220 -9.04 -5.30 -1.11
N ASN A 221 -8.77 -6.58 -0.88
CA ASN A 221 -9.39 -7.36 0.20
C ASN A 221 -8.70 -7.10 1.53
N ARG A 222 -9.41 -6.48 2.46
CA ARG A 222 -8.95 -6.17 3.81
C ARG A 222 -9.32 -7.28 4.79
N LYS A 223 -8.36 -7.65 5.65
CA LYS A 223 -8.57 -8.67 6.68
C LYS A 223 -9.48 -8.21 7.82
N ASP A 224 -9.68 -6.90 7.97
CA ASP A 224 -10.53 -6.29 8.99
C ASP A 224 -12.01 -6.17 8.59
N GLY A 225 -12.42 -6.76 7.45
CA GLY A 225 -13.80 -6.79 6.98
C GLY A 225 -14.34 -5.46 6.45
N LEU A 226 -13.51 -4.43 6.33
CA LEU A 226 -13.91 -3.10 5.84
C LEU A 226 -13.85 -2.94 4.31
N THR A 227 -13.53 -3.98 3.55
CA THR A 227 -13.55 -3.95 2.07
C THR A 227 -14.90 -3.47 1.52
N LYS A 228 -16.00 -3.81 2.19
CA LYS A 228 -17.34 -3.35 1.82
C LYS A 228 -17.47 -1.83 1.76
N VAL A 229 -16.75 -1.09 2.62
CA VAL A 229 -16.75 0.39 2.61
C VAL A 229 -16.16 0.92 1.32
N LEU A 230 -15.09 0.30 0.81
CA LEU A 230 -14.50 0.63 -0.47
C LEU A 230 -15.52 0.47 -1.60
N HIS A 231 -16.19 -0.68 -1.65
CA HIS A 231 -17.18 -0.97 -2.67
C HIS A 231 -18.43 -0.07 -2.57
N TRP A 232 -18.81 0.36 -1.40
CA TRP A 232 -19.92 1.30 -1.22
C TRP A 232 -19.66 2.66 -1.87
N PHE A 233 -18.41 3.13 -1.85
CA PHE A 233 -18.04 4.41 -2.46
C PHE A 233 -17.70 4.30 -3.94
N MET A 234 -17.03 3.23 -4.36
CA MET A 234 -16.42 3.12 -5.69
C MET A 234 -17.12 2.12 -6.61
N GLY A 235 -17.91 1.20 -6.05
CA GLY A 235 -18.44 0.05 -6.79
C GLY A 235 -17.56 -1.20 -6.63
N PRO A 236 -17.91 -2.30 -7.31
CA PRO A 236 -17.21 -3.58 -7.20
C PRO A 236 -15.80 -3.53 -7.83
N THR A 237 -15.01 -4.53 -7.56
CA THR A 237 -13.78 -4.79 -8.33
C THR A 237 -14.19 -5.31 -9.72
N PHE A 238 -13.91 -4.54 -10.75
CA PHE A 238 -14.31 -4.85 -12.13
C PHE A 238 -13.15 -5.41 -12.97
N PHE A 239 -11.92 -5.22 -12.52
CA PHE A 239 -10.74 -5.74 -13.19
C PHE A 239 -9.69 -6.13 -12.17
N ALA A 240 -9.18 -7.35 -12.29
CA ALA A 240 -8.13 -7.88 -11.43
C ALA A 240 -7.09 -8.62 -12.27
N VAL A 241 -5.82 -8.35 -11.98
CA VAL A 241 -4.70 -9.11 -12.51
C VAL A 241 -3.94 -9.70 -11.32
N GLU A 242 -3.85 -11.00 -11.29
CA GLU A 242 -2.96 -11.72 -10.40
C GLU A 242 -1.58 -11.84 -11.05
N ARG A 243 -0.53 -11.83 -10.26
CA ARG A 243 0.78 -12.16 -10.79
C ARG A 243 0.79 -13.66 -11.14
N GLU A 244 1.14 -13.96 -12.36
CA GLU A 244 1.42 -15.35 -12.78
C GLU A 244 2.58 -15.93 -11.98
N ASN A 245 2.65 -17.26 -11.91
CA ASN A 245 3.67 -18.03 -11.18
C ASN A 245 5.08 -17.49 -11.44
N GLN A 246 5.69 -16.92 -10.40
CA GLN A 246 7.03 -16.38 -10.46
C GLN A 246 8.05 -17.43 -10.04
N GLN A 247 8.29 -18.41 -10.91
CA GLN A 247 9.20 -19.52 -10.68
C GLN A 247 10.66 -19.10 -10.46
N ASP A 248 10.99 -17.84 -10.76
CA ASP A 248 12.37 -17.33 -10.64
C ASP A 248 12.66 -16.65 -9.28
N VAL A 249 11.68 -16.54 -8.40
CA VAL A 249 11.88 -16.01 -7.05
C VAL A 249 12.31 -17.12 -6.12
N GLU A 250 13.45 -16.93 -5.45
CA GLU A 250 13.95 -17.87 -4.45
C GLU A 250 13.75 -17.33 -3.04
N VAL A 251 13.25 -18.19 -2.15
CA VAL A 251 13.02 -17.85 -0.73
C VAL A 251 13.93 -18.72 0.14
N PHE A 252 14.70 -18.06 0.97
CA PHE A 252 15.60 -18.67 1.94
C PHE A 252 15.07 -18.40 3.36
N PRO A 253 14.30 -19.33 3.96
CA PRO A 253 13.86 -19.20 5.34
C PRO A 253 15.03 -19.44 6.28
N ILE A 254 15.20 -18.56 7.27
CA ILE A 254 16.26 -18.64 8.28
C ILE A 254 15.60 -18.54 9.65
N GLU A 255 15.65 -19.63 10.41
CA GLU A 255 15.22 -19.65 11.80
C GLU A 255 16.35 -19.14 12.69
N PHE A 256 16.05 -18.15 13.54
CA PHE A 256 16.97 -17.71 14.56
C PHE A 256 16.62 -18.39 15.88
N GLU A 257 17.48 -19.31 16.31
CA GLU A 257 17.32 -20.05 17.57
C GLU A 257 17.92 -19.28 18.73
N CYS A 258 17.09 -18.96 19.72
CA CYS A 258 17.52 -18.32 20.95
C CYS A 258 16.60 -18.75 22.11
N PRO A 259 17.16 -19.29 23.21
CA PRO A 259 16.35 -19.71 24.37
C PRO A 259 15.46 -18.61 24.95
N ARG A 260 15.89 -17.35 24.84
CA ARG A 260 15.10 -16.16 25.24
C ARG A 260 13.83 -15.96 24.42
N PHE A 261 13.79 -16.47 23.19
CA PHE A 261 12.67 -16.26 22.26
C PHE A 261 11.74 -17.48 22.16
N ARG A 262 11.78 -18.36 23.17
CA ARG A 262 10.81 -19.44 23.35
C ARG A 262 9.57 -18.94 24.09
N ASP A 263 8.46 -19.63 23.89
CA ASP A 263 7.21 -19.32 24.60
C ASP A 263 7.37 -19.45 26.13
N PRO A 264 6.67 -18.62 26.92
CA PRO A 264 5.65 -17.67 26.50
C PRO A 264 6.23 -16.35 25.98
N PRO A 265 5.60 -15.73 24.95
CA PRO A 265 6.01 -14.43 24.44
C PRO A 265 5.67 -13.29 25.42
N PRO A 266 6.35 -12.12 25.32
CA PRO A 266 6.05 -10.97 26.15
C PRO A 266 4.59 -10.51 26.02
N CYS A 267 3.99 -10.23 27.18
CA CYS A 267 2.61 -9.74 27.29
C CYS A 267 2.55 -8.31 27.84
N THR A 268 1.47 -7.60 27.52
CA THR A 268 1.13 -6.32 28.15
C THR A 268 0.71 -6.54 29.62
N ARG A 269 0.64 -5.46 30.41
CA ARG A 269 0.12 -5.50 31.79
C ARG A 269 -1.31 -6.09 31.91
N PHE A 270 -2.02 -6.21 30.81
CA PHE A 270 -3.38 -6.81 30.76
C PHE A 270 -3.38 -8.26 30.25
N GLY A 271 -2.24 -8.93 30.22
CA GLY A 271 -2.10 -10.32 29.77
C GLY A 271 -2.23 -10.54 28.25
N LYS A 272 -2.33 -9.47 27.45
CA LYS A 272 -2.39 -9.59 25.99
C LYS A 272 -0.99 -9.60 25.37
N LEU A 273 -0.82 -10.34 24.29
CA LEU A 273 0.46 -10.41 23.55
C LEU A 273 0.95 -9.02 23.13
N SER A 274 2.22 -8.74 23.39
CA SER A 274 2.85 -7.47 23.03
C SER A 274 3.81 -7.63 21.86
N LEU A 275 3.28 -7.60 20.64
CA LEU A 275 4.11 -7.66 19.43
C LEU A 275 5.17 -6.54 19.39
N SER A 276 4.83 -5.36 19.91
CA SER A 276 5.78 -4.24 19.98
C SER A 276 6.98 -4.57 20.85
N THR A 277 6.76 -5.15 22.06
CA THR A 277 7.83 -5.59 22.97
C THR A 277 8.67 -6.67 22.32
N MET A 278 8.01 -7.68 21.73
CA MET A 278 8.71 -8.77 21.01
C MET A 278 9.66 -8.22 19.93
N ILE A 279 9.16 -7.34 19.06
CA ILE A 279 9.99 -6.73 18.00
C ILE A 279 11.15 -5.92 18.60
N THR A 280 10.95 -5.22 19.70
CA THR A 280 12.01 -4.48 20.38
C THR A 280 13.08 -5.43 20.89
N GLU A 281 12.70 -6.51 21.59
CA GLU A 281 13.65 -7.51 22.09
C GLU A 281 14.43 -8.19 20.95
N LEU A 282 13.79 -8.52 19.83
CA LEU A 282 14.44 -9.08 18.64
C LEU A 282 15.47 -8.12 18.05
N THR A 283 15.14 -6.84 17.94
CA THR A 283 16.01 -5.82 17.33
C THR A 283 17.16 -5.38 18.23
N GLU A 284 17.07 -5.62 19.54
CA GLU A 284 18.12 -5.35 20.52
C GLU A 284 19.03 -6.56 20.81
N ASN A 285 18.67 -7.76 20.33
CA ASN A 285 19.46 -8.95 20.54
C ASN A 285 20.76 -8.93 19.73
N ARG A 286 21.90 -9.00 20.41
CA ARG A 286 23.25 -8.86 19.81
C ARG A 286 23.57 -10.00 18.85
N ASP A 287 23.28 -11.24 19.22
CA ASP A 287 23.60 -12.42 18.40
C ASP A 287 22.78 -12.45 17.13
N ARG A 288 21.50 -12.09 17.25
CA ARG A 288 20.60 -11.93 16.09
C ARG A 288 21.09 -10.85 15.13
N ASN A 289 21.54 -9.72 15.66
CA ASN A 289 22.08 -8.63 14.86
C ASN A 289 23.43 -9.03 14.21
N LYS A 290 24.27 -9.78 14.91
CA LYS A 290 25.50 -10.35 14.34
C LYS A 290 25.17 -11.27 13.16
N MET A 291 24.22 -12.20 13.33
CA MET A 291 23.75 -13.06 12.25
C MET A 291 23.28 -12.26 11.04
N LEU A 292 22.47 -11.21 11.26
CA LEU A 292 22.01 -10.33 10.17
C LEU A 292 23.17 -9.62 9.46
N VAL A 293 24.13 -9.09 10.20
CA VAL A 293 25.32 -8.41 9.64
C VAL A 293 26.15 -9.39 8.79
N ASP A 294 26.37 -10.61 9.27
CA ASP A 294 27.14 -11.61 8.54
C ASP A 294 26.38 -12.09 7.29
N LEU A 295 25.07 -12.26 7.37
CA LEU A 295 24.21 -12.54 6.21
C LEU A 295 24.29 -11.42 5.15
N ILE A 296 24.20 -10.16 5.56
CA ILE A 296 24.33 -8.99 4.68
C ILE A 296 25.70 -8.99 4.01
N LYS A 297 26.78 -9.20 4.76
CA LYS A 297 28.14 -9.27 4.20
C LYS A 297 28.26 -10.35 3.13
N ARG A 298 27.71 -11.57 3.39
CA ARG A 298 27.73 -12.68 2.44
C ARG A 298 26.99 -12.34 1.14
N ILE A 299 25.75 -11.84 1.23
CA ILE A 299 24.93 -11.47 0.08
C ILE A 299 25.61 -10.37 -0.77
N THR A 300 26.23 -9.41 -0.11
CA THR A 300 26.81 -8.23 -0.76
C THR A 300 28.24 -8.45 -1.31
N ARG A 301 28.84 -9.63 -1.18
CA ARG A 301 30.07 -9.99 -1.92
C ARG A 301 29.84 -10.00 -3.43
N GLY A 302 28.63 -10.41 -3.87
CA GLY A 302 28.23 -10.42 -5.29
C GLY A 302 27.73 -9.08 -5.83
N THR A 303 26.96 -9.13 -6.92
CA THR A 303 26.44 -7.96 -7.64
C THR A 303 25.07 -7.50 -7.18
N ARG A 304 24.47 -8.17 -6.18
CA ARG A 304 23.12 -7.94 -5.72
C ARG A 304 22.94 -6.56 -5.06
N GLN A 305 21.80 -5.94 -5.30
CA GLN A 305 21.35 -4.76 -4.54
C GLN A 305 20.30 -5.19 -3.52
N LEU A 306 20.63 -4.96 -2.25
CA LEU A 306 19.94 -5.51 -1.11
C LEU A 306 19.04 -4.50 -0.41
N LEU A 307 17.79 -4.89 -0.14
CA LEU A 307 16.86 -4.19 0.73
C LEU A 307 16.74 -4.94 2.07
N VAL A 308 17.00 -4.27 3.18
CA VAL A 308 16.83 -4.82 4.53
C VAL A 308 15.66 -4.12 5.21
N LEU A 309 14.63 -4.88 5.59
CA LEU A 309 13.39 -4.37 6.15
C LEU A 309 13.27 -4.64 7.64
N SER A 310 12.99 -3.60 8.40
CA SER A 310 12.70 -3.69 9.83
C SER A 310 11.49 -2.84 10.23
N ASP A 311 10.78 -3.23 11.29
CA ASP A 311 9.71 -2.41 11.89
C ASP A 311 10.26 -1.32 12.85
N ARG A 312 11.58 -1.22 13.05
CA ARG A 312 12.22 -0.24 13.93
C ARG A 312 13.22 0.63 13.19
N ARG A 313 13.02 1.95 13.27
CA ARG A 313 13.95 2.95 12.70
C ARG A 313 15.35 2.83 13.29
N GLN A 314 15.44 2.70 14.64
CA GLN A 314 16.73 2.54 15.35
C GLN A 314 17.49 1.30 14.89
N HIS A 315 16.80 0.19 14.64
CA HIS A 315 17.42 -1.02 14.11
C HIS A 315 18.00 -0.79 12.70
N CYS A 316 17.26 -0.11 11.81
CA CYS A 316 17.77 0.28 10.51
C CYS A 316 19.05 1.15 10.63
N MET A 317 19.04 2.12 11.53
CA MET A 317 20.18 3.02 11.76
C MET A 317 21.39 2.26 12.33
N MET A 318 21.18 1.39 13.31
CA MET A 318 22.24 0.58 13.91
C MET A 318 22.88 -0.35 12.88
N LEU A 319 22.07 -1.05 12.09
CA LEU A 319 22.61 -1.92 11.02
C LEU A 319 23.35 -1.11 9.95
N GLN A 320 22.86 0.09 9.60
CA GLN A 320 23.50 0.96 8.63
C GLN A 320 24.91 1.38 9.09
N GLN A 321 25.12 1.64 10.39
CA GLN A 321 26.42 1.97 10.94
C GLN A 321 27.48 0.87 10.73
N CYS A 322 27.06 -0.40 10.57
CA CYS A 322 27.96 -1.48 10.22
C CYS A 322 28.43 -1.45 8.75
N PHE A 323 27.79 -0.63 7.89
CA PHE A 323 28.09 -0.55 6.45
C PHE A 323 28.13 0.91 5.95
N PRO A 324 28.87 1.82 6.57
CA PRO A 324 28.73 3.28 6.35
C PRO A 324 29.00 3.73 4.92
N LYS A 325 29.90 3.04 4.21
CA LYS A 325 30.29 3.42 2.84
C LYS A 325 29.36 2.87 1.76
N THR A 326 28.78 1.69 1.98
CA THR A 326 28.05 0.92 0.96
C THR A 326 26.54 0.92 1.14
N SER A 327 26.04 1.53 2.23
CA SER A 327 24.63 1.52 2.55
C SER A 327 24.00 2.91 2.65
N GLY A 328 22.69 2.95 2.54
CA GLY A 328 21.85 4.13 2.75
C GLY A 328 20.60 3.79 3.57
N LEU A 329 20.05 4.81 4.21
CA LEU A 329 18.76 4.74 4.91
C LEU A 329 17.63 5.18 3.96
N TYR A 330 16.49 4.49 4.03
CA TYR A 330 15.29 4.86 3.29
C TYR A 330 14.09 4.83 4.22
N MET A 331 13.86 5.96 4.93
CA MET A 331 12.88 6.05 6.01
C MET A 331 11.99 7.29 5.86
N GLY A 332 10.78 7.21 6.38
CA GLY A 332 9.87 8.37 6.38
C GLY A 332 10.47 9.59 7.09
N GLY A 333 10.20 10.78 6.56
CA GLY A 333 10.71 12.05 7.08
C GLY A 333 12.12 12.44 6.62
N MET A 334 12.78 11.64 5.78
CA MET A 334 14.02 12.02 5.10
C MET A 334 13.73 12.95 3.92
N LYS A 335 14.70 13.81 3.59
CA LYS A 335 14.63 14.68 2.41
C LYS A 335 14.73 13.85 1.12
N GLU A 336 14.11 14.31 0.06
CA GLU A 336 14.07 13.60 -1.23
C GLU A 336 15.49 13.40 -1.83
N ALA A 337 16.36 14.39 -1.66
CA ALA A 337 17.76 14.27 -2.07
C ALA A 337 18.49 13.12 -1.36
N ASP A 338 18.29 12.96 -0.05
CA ASP A 338 18.89 11.89 0.76
C ASP A 338 18.34 10.51 0.36
N LEU A 339 17.02 10.44 0.07
CA LEU A 339 16.38 9.22 -0.43
C LEU A 339 16.94 8.82 -1.80
N THR A 340 17.15 9.79 -2.69
CA THR A 340 17.71 9.59 -4.02
C THR A 340 19.16 9.12 -3.94
N GLU A 341 19.97 9.69 -3.04
CA GLU A 341 21.35 9.20 -2.82
C GLU A 341 21.35 7.79 -2.24
N SER A 342 20.52 7.54 -1.23
CA SER A 342 20.38 6.21 -0.62
C SER A 342 19.95 5.14 -1.61
N SER A 343 19.10 5.48 -2.59
CA SER A 343 18.61 4.55 -3.61
C SER A 343 19.72 3.98 -4.50
N LYS A 344 20.84 4.69 -4.64
CA LYS A 344 22.01 4.29 -5.45
C LYS A 344 22.97 3.37 -4.69
N LYS A 345 22.81 3.23 -3.38
CA LYS A 345 23.69 2.39 -2.54
C LYS A 345 23.41 0.90 -2.77
N LYS A 346 24.41 0.10 -2.48
CA LYS A 346 24.33 -1.38 -2.60
C LYS A 346 23.40 -2.01 -1.58
N ILE A 347 23.35 -1.44 -0.37
CA ILE A 347 22.51 -1.90 0.75
C ILE A 347 21.58 -0.77 1.15
N ILE A 348 20.29 -1.06 1.22
CA ILE A 348 19.26 -0.09 1.61
C ILE A 348 18.55 -0.61 2.85
N PHE A 349 18.65 0.14 3.94
CA PHE A 349 17.91 -0.15 5.18
C PHE A 349 16.63 0.70 5.20
N ALA A 350 15.49 0.03 5.26
CA ALA A 350 14.19 0.70 5.23
C ALA A 350 13.22 0.14 6.28
N THR A 351 12.25 0.95 6.68
CA THR A 351 11.12 0.44 7.44
C THR A 351 10.09 -0.22 6.52
N PHE A 352 9.37 -1.24 7.03
CA PHE A 352 8.30 -1.87 6.25
C PHE A 352 7.26 -0.86 5.74
N SER A 353 6.89 0.14 6.56
CA SER A 353 5.94 1.17 6.14
C SER A 353 6.44 1.99 4.96
N GLN A 354 7.74 2.30 4.91
CA GLN A 354 8.32 3.04 3.80
C GLN A 354 8.48 2.17 2.54
N ALA A 355 8.88 0.91 2.71
CA ALA A 355 8.96 -0.04 1.61
C ALA A 355 7.58 -0.33 1.00
N HIS A 356 6.55 -0.43 1.84
CA HIS A 356 5.18 -0.68 1.39
C HIS A 356 4.69 0.39 0.41
N GLU A 357 4.96 1.65 0.67
CA GLU A 357 4.27 2.75 0.02
C GLU A 357 5.17 3.67 -0.81
N GLY A 358 6.49 3.76 -0.50
CA GLY A 358 7.35 4.82 -1.02
C GLY A 358 8.60 4.39 -1.77
N LEU A 359 9.00 3.14 -1.67
CA LEU A 359 10.24 2.69 -2.24
C LEU A 359 10.09 2.42 -3.75
N ASP A 360 10.72 3.24 -4.59
CA ASP A 360 10.78 3.01 -6.03
C ASP A 360 12.23 2.89 -6.50
N ILE A 361 12.83 1.72 -6.32
CA ILE A 361 14.19 1.41 -6.73
C ILE A 361 14.15 0.19 -7.66
N PRO A 362 14.20 0.40 -8.98
CA PRO A 362 14.01 -0.68 -9.96
C PRO A 362 15.11 -1.75 -9.95
N THR A 363 16.30 -1.40 -9.47
CA THR A 363 17.49 -2.26 -9.47
C THR A 363 17.54 -3.26 -8.31
N LEU A 364 16.65 -3.13 -7.33
CA LEU A 364 16.57 -4.07 -6.20
C LEU A 364 16.25 -5.48 -6.67
N ASP A 365 17.05 -6.44 -6.25
CA ASP A 365 16.88 -7.87 -6.56
C ASP A 365 16.84 -8.77 -5.33
N THR A 366 17.17 -8.26 -4.15
CA THR A 366 17.23 -9.07 -2.94
C THR A 366 16.59 -8.34 -1.77
N VAL A 367 15.83 -9.05 -0.93
CA VAL A 367 15.26 -8.51 0.32
C VAL A 367 15.55 -9.41 1.51
N ILE A 368 15.88 -8.80 2.65
CA ILE A 368 15.90 -9.46 3.97
C ILE A 368 14.71 -8.93 4.78
N LEU A 369 13.86 -9.83 5.27
CA LEU A 369 12.79 -9.53 6.21
C LEU A 369 13.39 -9.66 7.62
N ALA A 370 13.95 -8.57 8.15
CA ALA A 370 14.75 -8.61 9.39
C ALA A 370 13.92 -8.63 10.68
N THR A 371 12.61 -8.31 10.62
CA THR A 371 11.69 -8.43 11.77
C THR A 371 10.38 -9.10 11.36
N PRO A 372 9.66 -9.72 12.32
CA PRO A 372 8.40 -10.40 12.03
C PRO A 372 7.36 -9.49 11.37
N LYS A 373 6.79 -9.95 10.27
CA LYS A 373 5.71 -9.30 9.52
C LYS A 373 4.85 -10.35 8.86
N SER A 374 3.54 -10.25 8.95
CA SER A 374 2.64 -11.21 8.29
C SER A 374 2.20 -10.79 6.89
N ASP A 375 2.19 -9.48 6.61
CA ASP A 375 1.82 -8.93 5.29
C ASP A 375 3.06 -8.35 4.61
N ILE A 376 3.52 -9.05 3.57
CA ILE A 376 4.77 -8.75 2.89
C ILE A 376 4.61 -8.56 1.38
N VAL A 377 3.39 -8.79 0.83
CA VAL A 377 3.15 -8.82 -0.62
C VAL A 377 3.66 -7.57 -1.32
N GLN A 378 3.37 -6.40 -0.76
CA GLN A 378 3.85 -5.14 -1.34
C GLN A 378 5.36 -4.96 -1.14
N SER A 379 5.90 -5.36 0.01
CA SER A 379 7.33 -5.24 0.32
C SER A 379 8.20 -6.10 -0.60
N ILE A 380 7.83 -7.38 -0.79
CA ILE A 380 8.54 -8.27 -1.72
C ILE A 380 8.29 -7.89 -3.17
N GLY A 381 7.14 -7.31 -3.48
CA GLY A 381 6.82 -6.79 -4.82
C GLY A 381 7.83 -5.75 -5.33
N ARG A 382 8.60 -5.11 -4.44
CA ARG A 382 9.63 -4.13 -4.81
C ARG A 382 10.82 -4.76 -5.51
N ILE A 383 11.24 -5.95 -5.10
CA ILE A 383 12.35 -6.67 -5.73
C ILE A 383 11.93 -7.47 -6.97
N MET A 384 10.63 -7.64 -7.19
CA MET A 384 10.08 -8.43 -8.30
C MET A 384 9.78 -7.58 -9.54
N ARG A 385 10.18 -6.29 -9.57
CA ARG A 385 9.98 -5.45 -10.75
C ARG A 385 10.84 -5.93 -11.91
N GLU A 386 10.23 -6.14 -13.04
CA GLU A 386 10.93 -6.39 -14.29
C GLU A 386 11.50 -5.07 -14.81
N THR A 387 12.80 -4.97 -14.88
CA THR A 387 13.51 -3.83 -15.47
C THR A 387 14.57 -4.32 -16.43
N LYS A 388 14.67 -3.64 -17.57
CA LYS A 388 15.76 -3.90 -18.52
C LYS A 388 17.10 -3.71 -17.80
N GLY A 389 17.93 -4.77 -17.80
CA GLY A 389 19.26 -4.75 -17.17
C GLY A 389 19.36 -5.36 -15.76
N LYS A 390 18.29 -5.89 -15.20
CA LYS A 390 18.34 -6.65 -13.95
C LYS A 390 19.05 -7.98 -14.21
N LYS A 391 20.18 -8.19 -13.51
CA LYS A 391 21.07 -9.33 -13.77
C LYS A 391 20.76 -10.56 -12.92
N ASN A 392 20.11 -10.37 -11.78
CA ASN A 392 19.89 -11.40 -10.78
C ASN A 392 18.39 -11.70 -10.61
N ASN A 393 18.05 -12.95 -10.43
CA ASN A 393 16.71 -13.35 -10.01
C ASN A 393 16.42 -12.84 -8.59
N PRO A 394 15.14 -12.51 -8.28
CA PRO A 394 14.78 -12.01 -6.96
C PRO A 394 15.01 -13.06 -5.86
N ASN A 395 15.68 -12.65 -4.77
CA ASN A 395 15.90 -13.48 -3.59
C ASN A 395 15.27 -12.87 -2.34
N ILE A 396 14.60 -13.69 -1.56
CA ILE A 396 13.97 -13.32 -0.29
C ILE A 396 14.65 -14.11 0.84
N TYR A 397 15.28 -13.42 1.77
CA TYR A 397 15.77 -14.01 3.01
C TYR A 397 14.75 -13.70 4.11
N ASP A 398 14.09 -14.74 4.59
CA ASP A 398 12.98 -14.63 5.53
C ASP A 398 13.42 -15.07 6.92
N ILE A 399 13.71 -14.11 7.80
CA ILE A 399 14.14 -14.39 9.17
C ILE A 399 12.89 -14.57 10.05
N PHE A 400 12.86 -15.66 10.79
CA PHE A 400 11.82 -15.91 11.78
C PHE A 400 12.39 -16.46 13.09
N ASP A 401 11.69 -16.22 14.17
CA ASP A 401 12.14 -16.45 15.53
C ASP A 401 11.23 -17.45 16.24
N GLN A 402 11.65 -18.05 17.35
CA GLN A 402 11.05 -19.25 17.96
C GLN A 402 9.71 -19.01 18.68
N TRP A 403 9.32 -17.79 19.02
CA TRP A 403 7.98 -17.54 19.56
C TRP A 403 6.88 -18.06 18.64
N SER A 404 5.87 -18.72 19.21
CA SER A 404 4.72 -19.26 18.45
C SER A 404 4.04 -18.21 17.55
N VAL A 405 4.00 -16.96 18.00
CA VAL A 405 3.48 -15.81 17.23
C VAL A 405 4.34 -15.56 15.99
N CYS A 406 5.67 -15.64 16.11
CA CYS A 406 6.59 -15.47 14.98
C CYS A 406 6.43 -16.60 13.95
N HIS A 407 6.30 -17.83 14.42
CA HIS A 407 5.98 -18.99 13.58
C HIS A 407 4.62 -18.83 12.87
N ALA A 408 3.59 -18.35 13.58
CA ALA A 408 2.29 -18.09 12.98
C ALA A 408 2.37 -17.00 11.88
N MET A 409 3.19 -15.97 12.07
CA MET A 409 3.46 -14.96 11.04
C MET A 409 4.23 -15.54 9.86
N TYR A 410 5.24 -16.35 10.11
CA TYR A 410 5.99 -17.05 9.06
C TYR A 410 5.07 -17.97 8.23
N ASN A 411 4.20 -18.76 8.88
CA ASN A 411 3.24 -19.61 8.19
C ASN A 411 2.28 -18.82 7.28
N LYS A 412 1.93 -17.58 7.64
CA LYS A 412 1.17 -16.69 6.75
C LYS A 412 1.99 -16.26 5.53
N ARG A 413 3.28 -15.96 5.69
CA ARG A 413 4.19 -15.66 4.58
C ARG A 413 4.41 -16.88 3.69
N LEU A 414 4.57 -18.06 4.28
CA LEU A 414 4.72 -19.32 3.56
C LEU A 414 3.56 -19.60 2.60
N ARG A 415 2.32 -19.24 3.00
CA ARG A 415 1.16 -19.32 2.09
C ARG A 415 1.31 -18.38 0.89
N VAL A 416 1.85 -17.19 1.09
CA VAL A 416 2.11 -16.22 0.00
C VAL A 416 3.16 -16.79 -0.95
N TYR A 417 4.24 -17.39 -0.43
CA TYR A 417 5.29 -17.99 -1.24
C TYR A 417 4.78 -19.18 -2.07
N LYS A 418 4.00 -20.06 -1.44
CA LYS A 418 3.38 -21.20 -2.13
C LYS A 418 2.40 -20.75 -3.22
N HIS A 419 1.55 -19.77 -2.90
CA HIS A 419 0.59 -19.24 -3.87
C HIS A 419 1.27 -18.54 -5.06
N GLY A 420 2.40 -17.86 -4.80
CA GLY A 420 3.21 -17.21 -5.84
C GLY A 420 4.10 -18.17 -6.64
N GLY A 421 4.13 -19.46 -6.30
CA GLY A 421 4.98 -20.45 -6.99
C GLY A 421 6.49 -20.24 -6.77
N PHE A 422 6.89 -19.61 -5.65
CA PHE A 422 8.29 -19.30 -5.37
C PHE A 422 9.08 -20.58 -5.05
N LYS A 423 10.32 -20.64 -5.52
CA LYS A 423 11.25 -21.73 -5.20
C LYS A 423 11.75 -21.57 -3.76
N MET A 424 11.77 -22.67 -3.05
CA MET A 424 12.36 -22.72 -1.69
C MET A 424 13.53 -23.72 -1.70
N PRO A 425 14.70 -23.33 -2.26
CA PRO A 425 15.86 -24.19 -2.25
C PRO A 425 16.33 -24.40 -0.82
N LYS A 426 16.79 -25.64 -0.49
CA LYS A 426 17.57 -25.84 0.72
C LYS A 426 18.84 -25.00 0.59
N MET A 427 19.18 -24.21 1.61
CA MET A 427 20.48 -23.56 1.64
C MET A 427 21.53 -24.65 1.47
N LYS A 428 22.40 -24.54 0.45
CA LYS A 428 23.54 -25.44 0.33
C LYS A 428 24.35 -25.27 1.61
N GLU A 429 24.59 -26.37 2.28
CA GLU A 429 25.62 -26.47 3.31
C GLU A 429 26.96 -26.33 2.58
N GLU A 430 27.37 -25.12 2.31
CA GLU A 430 28.77 -24.81 2.02
C GLU A 430 29.44 -24.76 3.37
N GLU A 431 30.34 -25.71 3.62
CA GLU A 431 31.21 -25.94 4.77
C GLU A 431 30.77 -25.34 6.12
N PRO A 432 30.95 -25.98 7.26
CA PRO A 432 30.40 -25.55 8.54
C PRO A 432 31.00 -24.21 8.97
N ASP A 433 30.56 -23.14 8.32
CA ASP A 433 30.55 -21.83 8.90
C ASP A 433 29.50 -21.89 10.01
N ASP A 434 29.85 -21.54 11.22
CA ASP A 434 29.07 -21.53 12.48
C ASP A 434 27.71 -20.81 12.39
N PHE A 435 27.14 -20.69 11.20
CA PHE A 435 26.00 -19.87 10.86
C PHE A 435 24.64 -20.53 11.13
N ALA A 436 24.58 -21.85 11.14
CA ALA A 436 23.33 -22.60 11.37
C ALA A 436 23.05 -22.90 12.84
N ARG A 437 24.00 -22.67 13.70
CA ARG A 437 23.84 -22.82 15.15
C ARG A 437 24.26 -21.51 15.81
N GLY A 438 23.28 -20.74 16.30
CA GLY A 438 23.52 -19.57 17.15
C GLY A 438 24.25 -19.97 18.45
N GLN A 439 25.43 -20.57 18.33
CA GLN A 439 26.31 -20.78 19.47
C GLN A 439 27.14 -19.53 19.69
N CYS A 440 26.90 -18.94 20.84
CA CYS A 440 27.66 -17.86 21.44
C CYS A 440 29.14 -18.25 21.52
N LEU A 441 29.97 -17.79 20.58
CA LEU A 441 31.42 -17.86 20.68
C LEU A 441 31.97 -16.43 20.56
N ILE A 442 31.85 -15.66 21.62
CA ILE A 442 32.85 -14.64 21.98
C ILE A 442 32.90 -14.58 23.52
N LYS A 443 33.95 -15.13 24.10
CA LYS A 443 34.48 -14.64 25.37
C LYS A 443 35.09 -13.26 25.10
N LEU A 444 34.68 -12.28 25.90
CA LEU A 444 35.42 -11.04 26.09
C LEU A 444 36.71 -11.32 26.76
#